data_34578943531c3573db99d474de3cf749
#
_entry.id   34578943531c3573db99d474de3cf749
#
_cell.length_a   1.000
_cell.length_b   1.000
_cell.length_c   1.000
_cell.angle_alpha   90.00
_cell.angle_beta   90.00
_cell.angle_gamma   90.00
#
_symmetry.space_group_name_H-M   'P 1'
#
loop_
_entity.id
_entity.type
_entity.pdbx_description
1 polymer ?
#
loop_
_entity_poly.entity_id
_entity_poly.type
_entity_poly.pdbx_seq_one_letter_code
_entity_poly.pdbx_strand_id
1 'polypeptide(L)'
;TVLSTTTRAERVPIKSNLRHNDLDELVNEETLASGAGEGTADYPHKEELGLLWQWALQLEAGRMKKREAFGLKPEQANRVDFNLYVEDDVVSIVRRKRGAPLDKIVAELMIFANSTWGKLLHDSGVPGIYRSQGPGAGGWNAKIQVRMVTHAAPHQGLGVDQYAWSTSPLRRYTDLVNQWQILACAEHGVTAPLVAPFKHRDATLFAIVSSFDAAYAAYNDFQQNMERYWCLRWLGQQNA
;
A
#
# COMPACT_ATOMS: atom_id res chain seq x y z
N THR A 1 20.40 3.43 4.80
CA THR A 1 19.92 4.76 5.24
C THR A 1 19.57 5.59 4.02
N VAL A 2 18.38 6.20 4.00
CA VAL A 2 17.97 7.17 2.96
C VAL A 2 18.67 8.50 3.26
N LEU A 3 19.48 8.99 2.34
CA LEU A 3 20.24 10.23 2.51
C LEU A 3 19.44 11.45 2.08
N SER A 4 18.70 11.35 0.98
CA SER A 4 17.84 12.42 0.47
C SER A 4 16.69 11.86 -0.36
N THR A 5 15.64 12.65 -0.51
CA THR A 5 14.51 12.36 -1.40
C THR A 5 14.19 13.60 -2.21
N THR A 6 13.88 13.40 -3.49
CA THR A 6 13.44 14.47 -4.38
C THR A 6 12.16 14.04 -5.08
N THR A 7 11.17 14.91 -5.12
CA THR A 7 9.91 14.70 -5.83
C THR A 7 9.82 15.64 -7.02
N ARG A 8 9.53 15.10 -8.20
CA ARG A 8 9.37 15.87 -9.44
C ARG A 8 8.40 15.19 -10.40
N ALA A 9 7.77 15.95 -11.26
CA ALA A 9 7.02 15.42 -12.39
C ALA A 9 7.99 15.00 -13.50
N GLU A 10 7.88 13.77 -13.98
CA GLU A 10 8.79 13.21 -14.99
C GLU A 10 8.07 12.23 -15.91
N ARG A 11 8.48 12.17 -17.17
CA ARG A 11 8.06 11.11 -18.09
C ARG A 11 9.02 9.95 -17.95
N VAL A 12 8.51 8.82 -17.44
CA VAL A 12 9.31 7.60 -17.23
C VAL A 12 8.94 6.58 -18.30
N PRO A 13 9.91 6.09 -19.12
CA PRO A 13 9.65 5.00 -20.04
C PRO A 13 9.44 3.69 -19.26
N ILE A 14 8.37 2.97 -19.58
CA ILE A 14 8.12 1.63 -19.03
C ILE A 14 8.94 0.64 -19.87
N LYS A 15 10.01 0.08 -19.29
CA LYS A 15 10.86 -0.91 -19.98
C LYS A 15 10.23 -2.29 -20.01
N SER A 16 9.61 -2.71 -18.91
CA SER A 16 8.95 -4.01 -18.81
C SER A 16 7.79 -3.94 -17.82
N ASN A 17 6.78 -4.77 -18.06
CA ASN A 17 5.65 -4.94 -17.17
C ASN A 17 5.72 -6.35 -16.56
N LEU A 18 6.28 -6.44 -15.36
CA LEU A 18 6.44 -7.70 -14.64
C LEU A 18 5.12 -8.06 -13.95
N ARG A 19 4.62 -9.26 -14.22
CA ARG A 19 3.37 -9.76 -13.62
C ARG A 19 3.67 -10.84 -12.60
N HIS A 20 3.00 -10.82 -11.47
CA HIS A 20 3.14 -11.82 -10.41
C HIS A 20 2.93 -13.24 -10.91
N ASN A 21 1.87 -13.48 -11.69
CA ASN A 21 1.55 -14.82 -12.20
C ASN A 21 2.66 -15.46 -13.02
N ASP A 22 3.49 -14.63 -13.67
CA ASP A 22 4.56 -15.11 -14.54
C ASP A 22 5.88 -15.32 -13.78
N LEU A 23 6.04 -14.68 -12.63
CA LEU A 23 7.32 -14.59 -11.93
C LEU A 23 7.31 -15.14 -10.50
N ASP A 24 6.17 -15.32 -9.85
CA ASP A 24 6.10 -15.74 -8.43
C ASP A 24 6.77 -17.10 -8.17
N GLU A 25 6.83 -17.99 -9.17
CA GLU A 25 7.52 -19.27 -9.06
C GLU A 25 9.05 -19.14 -9.21
N LEU A 26 9.50 -18.18 -10.01
CA LEU A 26 10.92 -17.95 -10.31
C LEU A 26 11.57 -17.03 -9.28
N VAL A 27 10.83 -16.01 -8.82
CA VAL A 27 11.32 -14.99 -7.89
C VAL A 27 10.93 -15.37 -6.46
N ASN A 28 11.82 -16.07 -5.80
CA ASN A 28 11.68 -16.46 -4.41
C ASN A 28 12.88 -15.98 -3.57
N GLU A 29 12.85 -16.19 -2.26
CA GLU A 29 13.89 -15.72 -1.35
C GLU A 29 15.27 -16.31 -1.69
N GLU A 30 15.33 -17.55 -2.15
CA GLU A 30 16.57 -18.24 -2.49
C GLU A 30 17.18 -17.66 -3.77
N THR A 31 16.35 -17.44 -4.83
CA THR A 31 16.81 -16.90 -6.10
C THR A 31 17.20 -15.42 -6.01
N LEU A 32 16.60 -14.67 -5.07
CA LEU A 32 16.96 -13.28 -4.78
C LEU A 32 18.21 -13.16 -3.90
N ALA A 33 18.48 -14.15 -3.04
CA ALA A 33 19.66 -14.17 -2.17
C ALA A 33 20.92 -14.66 -2.89
N SER A 34 20.79 -15.57 -3.86
CA SER A 34 21.91 -16.29 -4.47
C SER A 34 22.68 -15.50 -5.53
N GLY A 35 22.26 -14.28 -5.87
CA GLY A 35 22.95 -13.48 -6.90
C GLY A 35 23.00 -14.16 -8.28
N ALA A 36 23.87 -13.70 -9.17
CA ALA A 36 24.08 -14.24 -10.52
C ALA A 36 25.06 -15.45 -10.52
N GLY A 37 24.74 -16.51 -9.77
CA GLY A 37 25.55 -17.75 -9.74
C GLY A 37 25.10 -18.79 -10.76
N GLU A 38 26.00 -19.68 -11.20
CA GLU A 38 25.67 -20.83 -12.04
C GLU A 38 24.64 -21.74 -11.34
N GLY A 39 23.56 -22.09 -12.04
CA GLY A 39 22.49 -22.98 -11.54
C GLY A 39 21.30 -22.29 -10.92
N THR A 40 21.25 -20.95 -10.87
CA THR A 40 20.07 -20.20 -10.41
C THR A 40 19.13 -19.88 -11.55
N ALA A 41 17.80 -19.87 -11.28
CA ALA A 41 16.80 -19.47 -12.27
C ALA A 41 17.13 -18.09 -12.86
N ASP A 42 17.08 -17.99 -14.18
CA ASP A 42 17.25 -16.72 -14.91
C ASP A 42 15.88 -16.08 -15.15
N TYR A 43 15.75 -14.81 -14.78
CA TYR A 43 14.56 -14.03 -15.00
C TYR A 43 14.90 -12.54 -15.23
N PRO A 44 14.02 -11.77 -15.90
CA PRO A 44 14.28 -10.37 -16.21
C PRO A 44 14.52 -9.53 -14.95
N HIS A 45 15.52 -8.63 -15.01
CA HIS A 45 15.83 -7.68 -13.93
C HIS A 45 16.24 -8.33 -12.60
N LYS A 46 16.91 -9.48 -12.65
CA LYS A 46 17.31 -10.24 -11.45
C LYS A 46 18.15 -9.41 -10.48
N GLU A 47 19.14 -8.68 -10.99
CA GLU A 47 20.02 -7.85 -10.16
C GLU A 47 19.27 -6.71 -9.50
N GLU A 48 18.45 -5.98 -10.27
CA GLU A 48 17.64 -4.89 -9.75
C GLU A 48 16.61 -5.36 -8.72
N LEU A 49 15.96 -6.50 -8.98
CA LEU A 49 15.03 -7.10 -8.03
C LEU A 49 15.74 -7.57 -6.75
N GLY A 50 16.95 -8.08 -6.86
CA GLY A 50 17.80 -8.43 -5.71
C GLY A 50 18.11 -7.21 -4.83
N LEU A 51 18.49 -6.08 -5.44
CA LEU A 51 18.73 -4.83 -4.72
C LEU A 51 17.44 -4.29 -4.07
N LEU A 52 16.33 -4.30 -4.79
CA LEU A 52 15.03 -3.87 -4.28
C LEU A 52 14.55 -4.76 -3.12
N TRP A 53 14.81 -6.07 -3.20
CA TRP A 53 14.51 -7.01 -2.12
C TRP A 53 15.28 -6.68 -0.84
N GLN A 54 16.59 -6.49 -0.95
CA GLN A 54 17.40 -6.12 0.21
C GLN A 54 16.94 -4.80 0.83
N TRP A 55 16.58 -3.82 -0.01
CA TRP A 55 16.05 -2.56 0.48
C TRP A 55 14.68 -2.72 1.13
N ALA A 56 13.77 -3.49 0.54
CA ALA A 56 12.47 -3.79 1.13
C ALA A 56 12.59 -4.43 2.52
N LEU A 57 13.51 -5.38 2.70
CA LEU A 57 13.78 -5.99 4.01
C LEU A 57 14.27 -4.97 5.05
N GLN A 58 15.11 -4.01 4.64
CA GLN A 58 15.57 -2.95 5.55
C GLN A 58 14.42 -1.99 5.93
N LEU A 59 13.56 -1.62 4.96
CA LEU A 59 12.39 -0.79 5.21
C LEU A 59 11.42 -1.48 6.18
N GLU A 60 11.10 -2.74 5.92
CA GLU A 60 10.26 -3.56 6.79
C GLU A 60 10.84 -3.62 8.22
N ALA A 61 12.13 -3.95 8.36
CA ALA A 61 12.78 -4.03 9.67
C ALA A 61 12.70 -2.71 10.45
N GLY A 62 12.87 -1.58 9.77
CA GLY A 62 12.71 -0.25 10.36
C GLY A 62 11.28 0.01 10.85
N ARG A 63 10.28 -0.38 10.05
CA ARG A 63 8.85 -0.23 10.40
C ARG A 63 8.45 -1.17 11.54
N MET A 64 8.97 -2.40 11.56
CA MET A 64 8.68 -3.35 12.63
C MET A 64 9.16 -2.84 14.00
N LYS A 65 10.36 -2.24 14.06
CA LYS A 65 10.83 -1.58 15.29
C LYS A 65 9.89 -0.48 15.79
N LYS A 66 9.33 0.33 14.85
CA LYS A 66 8.33 1.35 15.21
C LYS A 66 7.02 0.73 15.70
N ARG A 67 6.56 -0.36 15.08
CA ARG A 67 5.37 -1.10 15.53
C ARG A 67 5.53 -1.63 16.95
N GLU A 68 6.68 -2.22 17.24
CA GLU A 68 7.03 -2.70 18.59
C GLU A 68 7.02 -1.57 19.61
N ALA A 69 7.56 -0.39 19.25
CA ALA A 69 7.51 0.80 20.11
C ALA A 69 6.08 1.28 20.39
N PHE A 70 5.12 1.00 19.48
CA PHE A 70 3.68 1.22 19.71
C PHE A 70 3.01 0.08 20.51
N GLY A 71 3.74 -0.94 20.93
CA GLY A 71 3.21 -2.10 21.65
C GLY A 71 2.45 -3.10 20.77
N LEU A 72 2.60 -3.03 19.45
CA LEU A 72 1.95 -3.94 18.52
C LEU A 72 2.75 -5.24 18.36
N LYS A 73 2.04 -6.37 18.33
CA LYS A 73 2.66 -7.67 18.05
C LYS A 73 3.24 -7.72 16.64
N PRO A 74 4.29 -8.55 16.42
CA PRO A 74 4.79 -8.84 15.07
C PRO A 74 3.64 -9.28 14.13
N GLU A 75 3.72 -8.93 12.85
CA GLU A 75 2.80 -9.46 11.87
C GLU A 75 3.00 -10.97 11.73
N GLN A 76 1.88 -11.72 11.68
CA GLN A 76 1.96 -13.15 11.41
C GLN A 76 2.34 -13.35 9.93
N ALA A 77 3.55 -13.86 9.70
CA ALA A 77 4.10 -14.10 8.37
C ALA A 77 3.32 -15.14 7.52
N ASN A 78 2.42 -15.93 8.13
CA ASN A 78 1.75 -17.07 7.51
C ASN A 78 0.27 -16.82 7.20
N ARG A 79 -0.12 -15.63 6.78
CA ARG A 79 -1.47 -15.44 6.23
C ARG A 79 -1.56 -16.12 4.87
N VAL A 80 -2.52 -17.00 4.72
CA VAL A 80 -2.88 -17.63 3.47
C VAL A 80 -4.02 -16.82 2.85
N ASP A 81 -3.85 -16.42 1.62
CA ASP A 81 -4.92 -15.84 0.81
C ASP A 81 -5.46 -16.91 -0.16
N PHE A 82 -6.70 -16.73 -0.59
CA PHE A 82 -7.35 -17.59 -1.55
C PHE A 82 -7.83 -16.74 -2.72
N ASN A 83 -7.51 -17.18 -3.93
CA ASN A 83 -8.07 -16.61 -5.16
C ASN A 83 -9.28 -17.45 -5.56
N LEU A 84 -10.39 -16.78 -5.86
CA LEU A 84 -11.58 -17.43 -6.40
C LEU A 84 -11.61 -17.15 -7.91
N TYR A 85 -11.74 -18.23 -8.68
CA TYR A 85 -11.92 -18.17 -10.12
C TYR A 85 -13.28 -18.77 -10.46
N VAL A 86 -14.00 -18.14 -11.38
CA VAL A 86 -15.31 -18.59 -11.82
C VAL A 86 -15.28 -18.69 -13.35
N GLU A 87 -15.38 -19.92 -13.86
CA GLU A 87 -15.43 -20.21 -15.29
C GLU A 87 -16.61 -21.14 -15.54
N ASP A 88 -17.49 -20.76 -16.44
CA ASP A 88 -18.69 -21.54 -16.82
C ASP A 88 -19.50 -22.06 -15.60
N ASP A 89 -19.75 -21.16 -14.63
CA ASP A 89 -20.42 -21.48 -13.37
C ASP A 89 -19.68 -22.43 -12.42
N VAL A 90 -18.49 -22.89 -12.78
CA VAL A 90 -17.62 -23.70 -11.93
C VAL A 90 -16.71 -22.77 -11.12
N VAL A 91 -16.76 -22.94 -9.79
CA VAL A 91 -15.92 -22.18 -8.88
C VAL A 91 -14.68 -22.98 -8.51
N SER A 92 -13.51 -22.41 -8.67
CA SER A 92 -12.26 -22.96 -8.15
C SER A 92 -11.64 -22.00 -7.13
N ILE A 93 -11.13 -22.57 -6.03
CA ILE A 93 -10.44 -21.83 -4.98
C ILE A 93 -8.98 -22.28 -4.95
N VAL A 94 -8.09 -21.35 -5.30
CA VAL A 94 -6.65 -21.60 -5.34
C VAL A 94 -5.99 -20.91 -4.16
N ARG A 95 -5.24 -21.69 -3.39
CA ARG A 95 -4.44 -21.15 -2.27
C ARG A 95 -3.29 -20.32 -2.83
N ARG A 96 -3.18 -19.06 -2.38
CA ARG A 96 -2.04 -18.21 -2.68
C ARG A 96 -1.21 -17.98 -1.40
N LYS A 97 0.09 -18.18 -1.50
CA LYS A 97 1.00 -17.80 -0.41
C LYS A 97 1.09 -16.27 -0.39
N ARG A 98 0.60 -15.65 0.67
CA ARG A 98 0.72 -14.19 0.86
C ARG A 98 2.16 -13.84 1.21
N GLY A 99 2.65 -12.71 0.68
CA GLY A 99 3.99 -12.21 0.99
C GLY A 99 5.07 -12.87 0.14
N ALA A 100 4.74 -13.24 -1.10
CA ALA A 100 5.76 -13.52 -2.11
C ALA A 100 6.75 -12.33 -2.18
N PRO A 101 8.04 -12.55 -2.47
CA PRO A 101 9.03 -11.48 -2.47
C PRO A 101 8.65 -10.28 -3.34
N LEU A 102 8.01 -10.49 -4.49
CA LEU A 102 7.53 -9.40 -5.34
C LEU A 102 6.43 -8.59 -4.67
N ASP A 103 5.46 -9.23 -3.98
CA ASP A 103 4.44 -8.55 -3.21
C ASP A 103 5.06 -7.68 -2.11
N LYS A 104 6.09 -8.20 -1.43
CA LYS A 104 6.80 -7.48 -0.36
C LYS A 104 7.57 -6.29 -0.90
N ILE A 105 8.30 -6.44 -2.00
CA ILE A 105 9.01 -5.34 -2.67
C ILE A 105 8.04 -4.22 -2.99
N VAL A 106 6.94 -4.52 -3.68
CA VAL A 106 5.93 -3.53 -4.07
C VAL A 106 5.30 -2.88 -2.83
N ALA A 107 4.90 -3.66 -1.84
CA ALA A 107 4.28 -3.14 -0.63
C ALA A 107 5.19 -2.19 0.14
N GLU A 108 6.47 -2.55 0.36
CA GLU A 108 7.41 -1.72 1.09
C GLU A 108 7.74 -0.42 0.35
N LEU A 109 7.92 -0.48 -0.97
CA LEU A 109 8.16 0.71 -1.79
C LEU A 109 6.93 1.63 -1.82
N MET A 110 5.72 1.08 -1.87
CA MET A 110 4.48 1.87 -1.77
C MET A 110 4.35 2.52 -0.39
N ILE A 111 4.66 1.81 0.69
CA ILE A 111 4.62 2.37 2.05
C ILE A 111 5.65 3.48 2.17
N PHE A 112 6.87 3.27 1.68
CA PHE A 112 7.93 4.26 1.67
C PHE A 112 7.53 5.52 0.90
N ALA A 113 7.03 5.39 -0.33
CA ALA A 113 6.58 6.51 -1.14
C ALA A 113 5.44 7.30 -0.46
N ASN A 114 4.39 6.61 -0.02
CA ASN A 114 3.24 7.23 0.65
C ASN A 114 3.61 7.92 1.97
N SER A 115 4.56 7.37 2.72
CA SER A 115 5.08 7.99 3.95
C SER A 115 5.94 9.22 3.65
N THR A 116 6.80 9.14 2.63
CA THR A 116 7.66 10.23 2.18
C THR A 116 6.85 11.40 1.63
N TRP A 117 5.87 11.14 0.79
CA TRP A 117 4.97 12.17 0.26
C TRP A 117 4.05 12.74 1.34
N GLY A 118 3.61 11.92 2.28
CA GLY A 118 2.89 12.43 3.45
C GLY A 118 3.75 13.41 4.26
N LYS A 119 5.05 13.12 4.42
CA LYS A 119 5.99 14.03 5.07
C LYS A 119 6.20 15.31 4.25
N LEU A 120 6.36 15.20 2.93
CA LEU A 120 6.50 16.36 2.05
C LEU A 120 5.30 17.30 2.18
N LEU A 121 4.09 16.81 2.13
CA LEU A 121 2.88 17.61 2.32
C LEU A 121 2.86 18.32 3.67
N HIS A 122 3.17 17.58 4.74
CA HIS A 122 3.22 18.12 6.10
C HIS A 122 4.25 19.23 6.24
N ASP A 123 5.49 18.98 5.82
CA ASP A 123 6.61 19.93 5.93
C ASP A 123 6.39 21.16 5.06
N SER A 124 5.70 21.02 3.94
CA SER A 124 5.33 22.14 3.05
C SER A 124 4.11 22.92 3.53
N GLY A 125 3.46 22.54 4.64
CA GLY A 125 2.23 23.18 5.12
C GLY A 125 1.05 23.05 4.16
N VAL A 126 1.02 21.97 3.37
CA VAL A 126 -0.05 21.66 2.42
C VAL A 126 -0.90 20.50 2.98
N PRO A 127 -2.23 20.62 3.10
CA PRO A 127 -3.06 19.53 3.57
C PRO A 127 -3.09 18.40 2.57
N GLY A 128 -3.27 17.17 3.07
CA GLY A 128 -3.44 15.97 2.26
C GLY A 128 -4.44 15.03 2.92
N ILE A 129 -4.75 13.93 2.24
CA ILE A 129 -5.61 12.88 2.79
C ILE A 129 -4.72 11.76 3.31
N TYR A 130 -4.70 11.60 4.63
CA TYR A 130 -3.88 10.60 5.33
C TYR A 130 -4.74 9.46 5.86
N ARG A 131 -4.21 8.25 5.83
CA ARG A 131 -4.74 7.13 6.61
C ARG A 131 -4.03 7.08 7.95
N SER A 132 -4.78 7.31 8.99
CA SER A 132 -4.29 7.22 10.36
C SER A 132 -4.82 5.97 11.05
N GLN A 133 -3.97 5.37 11.84
CA GLN A 133 -4.34 4.26 12.72
C GLN A 133 -3.63 4.46 14.05
N GLY A 134 -4.39 4.77 15.08
CA GLY A 134 -3.90 5.00 16.44
C GLY A 134 -4.73 4.24 17.47
N PRO A 135 -4.40 4.35 18.77
CA PRO A 135 -5.20 3.80 19.82
C PRO A 135 -6.62 4.41 19.72
N GLY A 136 -7.62 3.54 19.65
CA GLY A 136 -9.01 3.99 19.64
C GLY A 136 -9.37 4.74 20.93
N ALA A 137 -10.32 5.66 20.85
CA ALA A 137 -10.79 6.45 21.99
C ALA A 137 -11.38 5.63 23.17
N GLY A 138 -11.38 4.29 23.08
CA GLY A 138 -11.94 3.36 24.07
C GLY A 138 -10.91 2.59 24.92
N GLY A 139 -9.64 3.01 24.95
CA GLY A 139 -8.60 2.33 25.75
C GLY A 139 -8.11 1.00 25.16
N TRP A 140 -7.49 0.15 25.99
CA TRP A 140 -6.80 -1.08 25.59
C TRP A 140 -7.62 -2.12 24.80
N ASN A 141 -8.96 -2.05 24.85
CA ASN A 141 -9.88 -2.97 24.17
C ASN A 141 -10.55 -2.36 22.92
N ALA A 142 -10.25 -1.11 22.56
CA ALA A 142 -10.82 -0.50 21.38
C ALA A 142 -10.22 -1.11 20.10
N LYS A 143 -11.08 -1.56 19.19
CA LYS A 143 -10.63 -1.97 17.86
C LYS A 143 -9.88 -0.81 17.21
N ILE A 144 -8.61 -1.03 16.92
CA ILE A 144 -7.78 -0.06 16.19
C ILE A 144 -8.42 0.15 14.82
N GLN A 145 -9.03 1.31 14.63
CA GLN A 145 -9.69 1.65 13.38
C GLN A 145 -8.77 2.53 12.53
N VAL A 146 -8.71 2.22 11.25
CA VAL A 146 -8.13 3.12 10.26
C VAL A 146 -9.12 4.21 9.94
N ARG A 147 -8.67 5.47 9.97
CA ARG A 147 -9.47 6.66 9.67
C ARG A 147 -8.78 7.50 8.61
N MET A 148 -9.56 8.15 7.77
CA MET A 148 -9.06 9.19 6.89
C MET A 148 -9.08 10.54 7.61
N VAL A 149 -7.96 11.25 7.55
CA VAL A 149 -7.80 12.58 8.17
C VAL A 149 -7.09 13.52 7.19
N THR A 150 -7.27 14.83 7.36
CA THR A 150 -6.71 15.85 6.45
C THR A 150 -5.40 16.46 6.95
N HIS A 151 -4.79 15.87 7.95
CA HIS A 151 -3.51 16.28 8.53
C HIS A 151 -2.63 15.06 8.76
N ALA A 152 -1.32 15.28 8.88
CA ALA A 152 -0.38 14.19 9.15
C ALA A 152 -0.68 13.54 10.51
N ALA A 153 -0.79 12.23 10.50
CA ALA A 153 -1.03 11.43 11.69
C ALA A 153 -0.45 10.02 11.53
N PRO A 154 -0.01 9.36 12.61
CA PRO A 154 0.63 8.06 12.55
C PRO A 154 -0.31 6.96 12.04
N HIS A 155 0.28 6.01 11.33
CA HIS A 155 -0.35 4.73 11.03
C HIS A 155 0.40 3.62 11.78
N GLN A 156 0.02 3.38 13.03
CA GLN A 156 0.73 2.48 13.94
C GLN A 156 0.83 1.06 13.38
N GLY A 157 -0.23 0.55 12.76
CA GLY A 157 -0.25 -0.77 12.13
C GLY A 157 0.75 -0.93 10.98
N LEU A 158 1.15 0.15 10.31
CA LEU A 158 2.23 0.14 9.32
C LEU A 158 3.59 0.51 9.92
N GLY A 159 3.65 1.05 11.13
CA GLY A 159 4.89 1.52 11.75
C GLY A 159 5.46 2.77 11.07
N VAL A 160 4.61 3.71 10.68
CA VAL A 160 5.01 4.97 10.04
C VAL A 160 4.39 6.16 10.74
N ASP A 161 5.10 7.31 10.70
CA ASP A 161 4.69 8.53 11.40
C ASP A 161 3.56 9.26 10.68
N GLN A 162 3.45 9.06 9.37
CA GLN A 162 2.36 9.55 8.51
C GLN A 162 2.22 8.65 7.29
N TYR A 163 1.01 8.58 6.74
CA TYR A 163 0.73 7.74 5.58
C TYR A 163 -0.35 8.38 4.69
N ALA A 164 0.06 9.03 3.61
CA ALA A 164 -0.84 9.64 2.64
C ALA A 164 -0.97 8.75 1.41
N TRP A 165 -2.17 8.25 1.13
CA TRP A 165 -2.41 7.45 -0.07
C TRP A 165 -2.20 8.29 -1.33
N SER A 166 -1.23 7.89 -2.16
CA SER A 166 -0.85 8.65 -3.35
C SER A 166 -0.39 7.76 -4.52
N THR A 167 -0.30 6.44 -4.30
CA THR A 167 0.32 5.51 -5.26
C THR A 167 -0.65 4.83 -6.20
N SER A 168 -1.95 5.11 -6.11
CA SER A 168 -2.96 4.47 -6.97
C SER A 168 -4.02 5.47 -7.49
N PRO A 169 -3.62 6.59 -8.14
CA PRO A 169 -4.53 7.66 -8.53
C PRO A 169 -5.55 7.26 -9.61
N LEU A 170 -5.27 6.21 -10.38
CA LEU A 170 -6.18 5.72 -11.42
C LEU A 170 -7.42 5.00 -10.87
N ARG A 171 -7.37 4.51 -9.63
CA ARG A 171 -8.46 3.73 -9.02
C ARG A 171 -8.92 4.28 -7.67
N ARG A 172 -8.22 5.24 -7.08
CA ARG A 172 -8.63 5.89 -5.82
C ARG A 172 -8.55 7.39 -5.98
N TYR A 173 -9.72 8.04 -5.89
CA TYR A 173 -9.82 9.49 -6.04
C TYR A 173 -9.02 10.26 -4.98
N THR A 174 -8.95 9.74 -3.76
CA THR A 174 -8.11 10.32 -2.69
C THR A 174 -6.63 10.37 -3.04
N ASP A 175 -6.12 9.38 -3.76
CA ASP A 175 -4.75 9.36 -4.24
C ASP A 175 -4.52 10.43 -5.32
N LEU A 176 -5.48 10.62 -6.21
CA LEU A 176 -5.42 11.68 -7.23
C LEU A 176 -5.40 13.08 -6.58
N VAL A 177 -6.24 13.29 -5.57
CA VAL A 177 -6.24 14.53 -4.78
C VAL A 177 -4.86 14.78 -4.14
N ASN A 178 -4.29 13.76 -3.51
CA ASN A 178 -2.94 13.87 -2.94
C ASN A 178 -1.87 14.12 -4.01
N GLN A 179 -1.99 13.52 -5.20
CA GLN A 179 -1.06 13.80 -6.31
C GLN A 179 -1.09 15.27 -6.73
N TRP A 180 -2.25 15.90 -6.80
CA TRP A 180 -2.35 17.34 -7.11
C TRP A 180 -1.67 18.20 -6.04
N GLN A 181 -1.83 17.86 -4.77
CA GLN A 181 -1.18 18.55 -3.65
C GLN A 181 0.35 18.35 -3.67
N ILE A 182 0.82 17.13 -3.97
CA ILE A 182 2.24 16.78 -4.10
C ILE A 182 2.88 17.53 -5.28
N LEU A 183 2.18 17.62 -6.42
CA LEU A 183 2.66 18.40 -7.58
C LEU A 183 2.83 19.87 -7.22
N ALA A 184 1.88 20.46 -6.51
CA ALA A 184 2.02 21.83 -6.02
C ALA A 184 3.28 22.00 -5.14
N CYS A 185 3.59 21.05 -4.26
CA CYS A 185 4.80 21.07 -3.46
C CYS A 185 6.07 20.94 -4.32
N ALA A 186 6.06 20.05 -5.31
CA ALA A 186 7.21 19.78 -6.17
C ALA A 186 7.54 20.97 -7.09
N GLU A 187 6.52 21.68 -7.59
CA GLU A 187 6.67 22.77 -8.55
C GLU A 187 6.89 24.12 -7.88
N HIS A 188 6.29 24.35 -6.71
CA HIS A 188 6.25 25.67 -6.09
C HIS A 188 7.00 25.77 -4.74
N GLY A 189 7.48 24.63 -4.19
CA GLY A 189 8.29 24.63 -2.96
C GLY A 189 7.64 25.38 -1.82
N VAL A 190 8.31 26.40 -1.29
CA VAL A 190 7.84 27.20 -0.13
C VAL A 190 6.54 27.97 -0.38
N THR A 191 6.18 28.21 -1.64
CA THR A 191 4.92 28.89 -2.01
C THR A 191 3.76 27.92 -2.28
N ALA A 192 3.99 26.61 -2.19
CA ALA A 192 2.99 25.58 -2.41
C ALA A 192 1.67 25.80 -1.62
N PRO A 193 1.67 26.22 -0.34
CA PRO A 193 0.43 26.49 0.38
C PRO A 193 -0.48 27.55 -0.26
N LEU A 194 0.09 28.46 -1.06
CA LEU A 194 -0.66 29.52 -1.75
C LEU A 194 -1.34 29.00 -3.03
N VAL A 195 -0.74 28.02 -3.70
CA VAL A 195 -1.16 27.56 -5.04
C VAL A 195 -1.80 26.17 -5.02
N ALA A 196 -1.56 25.39 -3.99
CA ALA A 196 -2.15 24.05 -3.86
C ALA A 196 -3.69 24.09 -4.01
N PRO A 197 -4.30 23.15 -4.73
CA PRO A 197 -5.74 23.13 -5.00
C PRO A 197 -6.61 23.19 -3.75
N PHE A 198 -6.21 22.49 -2.69
CA PHE A 198 -6.94 22.47 -1.43
C PHE A 198 -6.14 23.12 -0.31
N LYS A 199 -6.83 23.84 0.57
CA LYS A 199 -6.26 24.56 1.71
C LYS A 199 -6.57 23.87 3.02
N HIS A 200 -5.91 24.27 4.10
CA HIS A 200 -6.28 23.83 5.45
C HIS A 200 -7.74 24.18 5.76
N ARG A 201 -8.47 23.21 6.33
CA ARG A 201 -9.91 23.31 6.68
C ARG A 201 -10.81 23.52 5.44
N ASP A 202 -10.37 23.11 4.27
CA ASP A 202 -11.19 23.17 3.06
C ASP A 202 -12.39 22.23 3.18
N ALA A 203 -13.60 22.78 3.06
CA ALA A 203 -14.83 22.03 3.13
C ALA A 203 -14.95 20.98 2.01
N THR A 204 -14.41 21.29 0.83
CA THR A 204 -14.38 20.37 -0.32
C THR A 204 -13.51 19.16 -0.03
N LEU A 205 -12.35 19.36 0.61
CA LEU A 205 -11.45 18.26 0.99
C LEU A 205 -12.14 17.32 2.00
N PHE A 206 -12.87 17.88 2.98
CA PHE A 206 -13.66 17.07 3.92
C PHE A 206 -14.81 16.32 3.23
N ALA A 207 -15.51 16.96 2.29
CA ALA A 207 -16.57 16.32 1.52
C ALA A 207 -16.02 15.15 0.67
N ILE A 208 -14.84 15.30 0.07
CA ILE A 208 -14.16 14.24 -0.68
C ILE A 208 -13.86 13.04 0.23
N VAL A 209 -13.31 13.27 1.42
CA VAL A 209 -13.01 12.20 2.39
C VAL A 209 -14.30 11.46 2.78
N SER A 210 -15.35 12.19 3.16
CA SER A 210 -16.62 11.58 3.58
C SER A 210 -17.29 10.78 2.46
N SER A 211 -17.29 11.32 1.25
CA SER A 211 -17.84 10.65 0.07
C SER A 211 -17.07 9.38 -0.28
N PHE A 212 -15.73 9.46 -0.20
CA PHE A 212 -14.88 8.31 -0.46
C PHE A 212 -15.07 7.21 0.59
N ASP A 213 -15.13 7.56 1.88
CA ASP A 213 -15.33 6.59 2.96
C ASP A 213 -16.67 5.85 2.80
N ALA A 214 -17.75 6.56 2.44
CA ALA A 214 -19.05 5.96 2.18
C ALA A 214 -19.02 4.99 0.97
N ALA A 215 -18.44 5.42 -0.15
CA ALA A 215 -18.31 4.58 -1.34
C ALA A 215 -17.41 3.36 -1.08
N TYR A 216 -16.32 3.54 -0.33
CA TYR A 216 -15.38 2.47 0.00
C TYR A 216 -16.00 1.44 0.96
N ALA A 217 -16.82 1.87 1.91
CA ALA A 217 -17.56 0.98 2.78
C ALA A 217 -18.56 0.12 1.98
N ALA A 218 -19.35 0.74 1.10
CA ALA A 218 -20.29 0.02 0.24
C ALA A 218 -19.58 -1.00 -0.69
N TYR A 219 -18.44 -0.62 -1.24
CA TYR A 219 -17.60 -1.52 -2.05
C TYR A 219 -17.10 -2.71 -1.23
N ASN A 220 -16.59 -2.48 -0.02
CA ASN A 220 -16.11 -3.56 0.85
C ASN A 220 -17.23 -4.52 1.25
N ASP A 221 -18.41 -4.00 1.55
CA ASP A 221 -19.59 -4.83 1.88
C ASP A 221 -19.98 -5.69 0.67
N PHE A 222 -20.00 -5.12 -0.53
CA PHE A 222 -20.26 -5.86 -1.75
C PHE A 222 -19.21 -6.96 -1.96
N GLN A 223 -17.93 -6.62 -1.86
CA GLN A 223 -16.82 -7.56 -2.02
C GLN A 223 -16.94 -8.75 -1.06
N GLN A 224 -17.15 -8.49 0.23
CA GLN A 224 -17.29 -9.54 1.24
C GLN A 224 -18.51 -10.44 0.99
N ASN A 225 -19.63 -9.86 0.56
CA ASN A 225 -20.83 -10.62 0.23
C ASN A 225 -20.61 -11.49 -1.02
N MET A 226 -19.91 -11.00 -2.04
CA MET A 226 -19.57 -11.77 -3.22
C MET A 226 -18.59 -12.90 -2.91
N GLU A 227 -17.55 -12.66 -2.13
CA GLU A 227 -16.63 -13.71 -1.66
C GLU A 227 -17.39 -14.79 -0.89
N ARG A 228 -18.27 -14.40 0.02
CA ARG A 228 -19.12 -15.35 0.77
C ARG A 228 -20.02 -16.16 -0.15
N TYR A 229 -20.67 -15.51 -1.13
CA TYR A 229 -21.55 -16.18 -2.10
C TYR A 229 -20.79 -17.26 -2.88
N TRP A 230 -19.63 -16.93 -3.43
CA TRP A 230 -18.84 -17.85 -4.22
C TRP A 230 -18.22 -18.97 -3.37
N CYS A 231 -17.82 -18.71 -2.13
CA CYS A 231 -17.37 -19.75 -1.19
C CYS A 231 -18.50 -20.75 -0.88
N LEU A 232 -19.72 -20.28 -0.63
CA LEU A 232 -20.87 -21.16 -0.39
C LEU A 232 -21.22 -21.97 -1.64
N ARG A 233 -21.14 -21.38 -2.80
CA ARG A 233 -21.38 -22.08 -4.08
C ARG A 233 -20.33 -23.16 -4.34
N TRP A 234 -19.06 -22.86 -4.08
CA TRP A 234 -17.99 -23.86 -4.13
C TRP A 234 -18.24 -25.03 -3.17
N LEU A 235 -18.63 -24.77 -1.93
CA LEU A 235 -18.97 -25.83 -0.97
C LEU A 235 -20.14 -26.69 -1.47
N GLY A 236 -21.14 -26.10 -2.11
CA GLY A 236 -22.23 -26.84 -2.73
C GLY A 236 -21.76 -27.78 -3.84
N GLN A 237 -20.79 -27.34 -4.65
CA GLN A 237 -20.20 -28.15 -5.72
C GLN A 237 -19.35 -29.33 -5.21
N GLN A 238 -18.79 -29.25 -3.99
CA GLN A 238 -18.01 -30.33 -3.39
C GLN A 238 -18.91 -31.47 -2.83
N ASN A 239 -20.20 -31.21 -2.58
CA ASN A 239 -21.15 -32.16 -2.01
C ASN A 239 -22.12 -32.71 -3.06
N ALA A 240 -21.95 -32.40 -4.32
CA ALA A 240 -22.75 -32.92 -5.45
C ALA A 240 -21.95 -33.99 -6.20
#